data_2e3a622db9a7d3930d4d30ffa0c13411
#
_entry.id   2e3a622db9a7d3930d4d30ffa0c13411
#
_cell.length_a   1.000
_cell.length_b   1.000
_cell.length_c   1.000
_cell.angle_alpha   90.00
_cell.angle_beta   90.00
_cell.angle_gamma   90.00
#
_symmetry.space_group_name_H-M   'P 1'
#
loop_
_entity.id
_entity.type
_entity.pdbx_description
1 polymer ?
#
loop_
_entity_poly.entity_id
_entity_poly.type
_entity_poly.pdbx_seq_one_letter_code
_entity_poly.pdbx_strand_id
1 'polypeptide(L)' 'FYAYVLALPVTTEIARVRRRYDAETADRAEAALRHFAGVLLHRPSVRARELANSGRRDEFLDGLEAVFGIERPA' A
#
# COMPACT_ATOMS: atom_id res chain seq x y z
N PHE A 1 9.41 0.53 2.46
CA PHE A 1 9.11 1.97 2.42
C PHE A 1 7.83 2.27 1.62
N TYR A 2 7.83 1.98 0.31
CA TYR A 2 6.67 2.31 -0.52
C TYR A 2 5.40 1.55 -0.10
N ALA A 3 5.54 0.31 0.32
CA ALA A 3 4.40 -0.50 0.74
C ALA A 3 3.73 0.11 1.98
N TYR A 4 4.50 0.62 2.91
CA TYR A 4 3.98 1.32 4.09
C TYR A 4 3.19 2.56 3.68
N VAL A 5 3.77 3.39 2.82
CA VAL A 5 3.12 4.63 2.37
C VAL A 5 1.82 4.34 1.62
N LEU A 6 1.84 3.34 0.72
CA LEU A 6 0.64 2.96 -0.03
C LEU A 6 -0.43 2.31 0.84
N ALA A 7 -0.06 1.74 1.99
CA ALA A 7 -1.00 1.15 2.92
C ALA A 7 -1.65 2.18 3.87
N LEU A 8 -1.12 3.40 3.97
CA LEU A 8 -1.68 4.43 4.85
C LEU A 8 -3.17 4.71 4.61
N PRO A 9 -3.66 4.84 3.35
CA PRO A 9 -5.10 5.03 3.14
C PRO A 9 -5.95 3.88 3.69
N VAL A 10 -5.44 2.65 3.66
CA VAL A 10 -6.15 1.48 4.18
C VAL A 10 -6.25 1.57 5.70
N THR A 11 -5.14 1.83 6.39
CA THR A 11 -5.13 1.96 7.85
C THR A 11 -5.97 3.14 8.33
N THR A 12 -5.95 4.24 7.60
CA THR A 12 -6.79 5.41 7.88
C THR A 12 -8.27 5.08 7.75
N GLU A 13 -8.65 4.35 6.70
CA GLU A 13 -10.04 3.94 6.48
C GLU A 13 -10.51 2.96 7.55
N ILE A 14 -9.67 2.01 7.95
CA ILE A 14 -9.99 1.08 9.03
C ILE A 14 -10.27 1.85 10.32
N ALA A 15 -9.44 2.82 10.67
CA ALA A 15 -9.63 3.65 11.86
C ALA A 15 -10.94 4.42 11.80
N ARG A 16 -11.30 4.95 10.61
CA ARG A 16 -12.56 5.67 10.41
C ARG A 16 -13.76 4.75 10.64
N VAL A 17 -13.73 3.54 10.08
CA VAL A 17 -14.80 2.56 10.22
C VAL A 17 -14.96 2.15 11.68
N ARG A 18 -13.86 1.93 12.40
CA ARG A 18 -13.92 1.55 13.82
C ARG A 18 -14.53 2.62 14.70
N ARG A 19 -14.40 3.89 14.32
CA ARG A 19 -15.03 4.98 15.06
C ARG A 19 -16.54 5.11 14.79
N ARG A 20 -17.01 4.63 13.64
CA ARG A 20 -18.38 4.85 13.18
C ARG A 20 -19.31 3.65 13.35
N TYR A 21 -18.76 2.45 13.37
CA TYR A 21 -19.54 1.21 13.32
C TYR A 21 -19.19 0.32 14.51
N ASP A 22 -20.04 -0.69 14.73
CA ASP A 22 -19.79 -1.68 15.78
C ASP A 22 -18.57 -2.54 15.46
N ALA A 23 -18.07 -3.29 16.46
CA ALA A 23 -16.86 -4.08 16.33
C ALA A 23 -16.97 -5.15 15.23
N GLU A 24 -18.12 -5.82 15.12
CA GLU A 24 -18.32 -6.87 14.14
C GLU A 24 -18.26 -6.31 12.71
N THR A 25 -18.94 -5.21 12.46
CA THR A 25 -18.91 -4.54 11.15
C THR A 25 -17.49 -4.05 10.84
N ALA A 26 -16.82 -3.46 11.82
CA ALA A 26 -15.45 -2.98 11.64
C ALA A 26 -14.49 -4.11 11.34
N ASP A 27 -14.62 -5.27 12.00
CA ASP A 27 -13.77 -6.43 11.74
C ASP A 27 -13.93 -6.95 10.31
N ARG A 28 -15.17 -7.00 9.82
CA ARG A 28 -15.45 -7.41 8.44
C ARG A 28 -14.89 -6.43 7.43
N ALA A 29 -15.03 -5.14 7.69
CA ALA A 29 -14.48 -4.09 6.82
C ALA A 29 -12.96 -4.15 6.80
N GLU A 30 -12.33 -4.33 7.96
CA GLU A 30 -10.88 -4.45 8.04
C GLU A 30 -10.37 -5.65 7.23
N ALA A 31 -11.01 -6.81 7.37
CA ALA A 31 -10.63 -8.00 6.61
C ALA A 31 -10.72 -7.77 5.10
N ALA A 32 -11.81 -7.13 4.65
CA ALA A 32 -12.01 -6.83 3.23
C ALA A 32 -10.97 -5.82 2.72
N LEU A 33 -10.69 -4.77 3.48
CA LEU A 33 -9.73 -3.74 3.09
C LEU A 33 -8.30 -4.30 3.05
N ARG A 34 -7.93 -5.13 4.02
CA ARG A 34 -6.60 -5.75 4.03
C ARG A 34 -6.43 -6.72 2.87
N HIS A 35 -7.45 -7.49 2.56
CA HIS A 35 -7.43 -8.40 1.40
C HIS A 35 -7.27 -7.60 0.10
N PHE A 36 -8.07 -6.57 -0.07
CA PHE A 36 -8.02 -5.70 -1.24
C PHE A 36 -6.63 -5.07 -1.41
N ALA A 37 -6.07 -4.52 -0.33
CA ALA A 37 -4.74 -3.93 -0.36
C ALA A 37 -3.67 -4.96 -0.75
N GLY A 38 -3.76 -6.19 -0.22
CA GLY A 38 -2.83 -7.26 -0.56
C GLY A 38 -2.88 -7.61 -2.04
N VAL A 39 -4.08 -7.73 -2.61
CA VAL A 39 -4.25 -8.01 -4.04
C VAL A 39 -3.72 -6.85 -4.88
N LEU A 40 -4.08 -5.62 -4.52
CA LEU A 40 -3.66 -4.43 -5.26
C LEU A 40 -2.14 -4.26 -5.27
N LEU A 41 -1.48 -4.52 -4.13
CA LEU A 41 -0.05 -4.29 -3.96
C LEU A 41 0.81 -5.48 -4.40
N HIS A 42 0.19 -6.62 -4.73
CA HIS A 42 0.95 -7.82 -5.11
C HIS A 42 1.84 -7.58 -6.34
N ARG A 43 1.26 -7.09 -7.43
CA ARG A 43 2.00 -6.87 -8.67
C ARG A 43 3.11 -5.81 -8.53
N PRO A 44 2.85 -4.64 -7.95
CA PRO A 44 3.91 -3.68 -7.69
C PRO A 44 5.03 -4.24 -6.81
N SER A 45 4.71 -5.08 -5.82
CA SER A 45 5.71 -5.70 -4.95
C SER A 45 6.60 -6.68 -5.71
N VAL A 46 6.02 -7.48 -6.61
CA VAL A 46 6.79 -8.38 -7.48
C VAL A 46 7.69 -7.56 -8.40
N ARG A 47 7.16 -6.52 -9.04
CA ARG A 47 7.93 -5.66 -9.93
C ARG A 47 9.07 -4.95 -9.21
N ALA A 48 8.83 -4.49 -7.98
CA ALA A 48 9.88 -3.86 -7.19
C ALA A 48 11.07 -4.79 -6.98
N ARG A 49 10.81 -6.06 -6.66
CA ARG A 49 11.86 -7.06 -6.49
C ARG A 49 12.59 -7.36 -7.80
N GLU A 50 11.86 -7.52 -8.89
CA GLU A 50 12.46 -7.76 -10.21
C GLU A 50 13.38 -6.61 -10.63
N LEU A 51 12.92 -5.38 -10.46
CA LEU A 51 13.70 -4.20 -10.81
C LEU A 51 14.92 -4.05 -9.91
N ALA A 52 14.80 -4.30 -8.60
CA ALA A 52 15.91 -4.27 -7.69
C ALA A 52 16.96 -5.31 -8.06
N ASN A 53 16.54 -6.53 -8.39
CA ASN A 53 17.45 -7.61 -8.80
C ASN A 53 18.12 -7.35 -10.14
N SER A 54 17.54 -6.49 -10.98
CA SER A 54 18.10 -6.10 -12.28
C SER A 54 18.94 -4.82 -12.21
N GLY A 55 19.16 -4.27 -11.02
CA GLY A 55 19.87 -3.01 -10.85
C GLY A 55 19.05 -1.79 -11.30
N ARG A 56 17.73 -1.91 -11.39
CA ARG A 56 16.83 -0.86 -11.88
C ARG A 56 15.93 -0.29 -10.78
N ARG A 57 16.41 -0.35 -9.54
CA ARG A 57 15.64 0.15 -8.38
C ARG A 57 15.25 1.62 -8.53
N ASP A 58 16.14 2.43 -9.10
CA ASP A 58 15.87 3.86 -9.28
C ASP A 58 14.71 4.12 -10.23
N GLU A 59 14.54 3.31 -11.27
CA GLU A 59 13.40 3.44 -12.18
C GLU A 59 12.09 3.20 -11.44
N PHE A 60 12.06 2.23 -10.54
CA PHE A 60 10.88 1.95 -9.72
C PHE A 60 10.56 3.13 -8.79
N LEU A 61 11.57 3.68 -8.13
CA LEU A 61 11.41 4.83 -7.24
C LEU A 61 10.94 6.07 -7.99
N ASP A 62 11.48 6.31 -9.19
CA ASP A 62 11.04 7.41 -10.06
C ASP A 62 9.58 7.24 -10.44
N GLY A 63 9.14 6.02 -10.74
CA GLY A 63 7.76 5.72 -11.06
C GLY A 63 6.82 6.00 -9.89
N LEU A 64 7.19 5.61 -8.69
CA LEU A 64 6.41 5.89 -7.49
C LEU A 64 6.26 7.39 -7.25
N GLU A 65 7.33 8.13 -7.42
CA GLU A 65 7.29 9.58 -7.27
C GLU A 65 6.38 10.22 -8.33
N ALA A 66 6.53 9.80 -9.59
CA ALA A 66 5.77 10.36 -10.69
C ALA A 66 4.27 10.06 -10.59
N VAL A 67 3.90 8.84 -10.18
CA VAL A 67 2.50 8.38 -10.18
C VAL A 67 1.81 8.71 -8.86
N PHE A 68 2.48 8.48 -7.73
CA PHE A 68 1.86 8.60 -6.41
C PHE A 68 2.35 9.82 -5.61
N GLY A 69 3.32 10.56 -6.12
CA GLY A 69 3.89 11.69 -5.39
C GLY A 69 4.67 11.26 -4.15
N ILE A 70 5.16 10.03 -4.12
CA ILE A 70 5.95 9.51 -2.99
C ILE A 70 7.39 9.94 -3.17
N GLU A 71 7.89 10.75 -2.24
CA GLU A 71 9.27 11.21 -2.27
C GLU A 71 10.23 10.05 -1.99
N ARG A 72 11.40 10.08 -2.63
CA ARG A 72 12.44 9.09 -2.38
C ARG A 72 12.95 9.21 -0.95
N PRO A 73 13.26 8.07 -0.30
CA PRO A 73 13.95 8.13 0.99
C PRO A 73 15.33 8.76 0.81
N ALA A 74 15.68 9.60 1.76
CA ALA A 74 16.95 10.31 1.75
C ALA A 74 18.15 9.35 1.92
#